data_eda9b2f19fb914e4432edae4e8b73ffc
#
_entry.id   eda9b2f19fb914e4432edae4e8b73ffc
#
_cell.length_a   1.000
_cell.length_b   1.000
_cell.length_c   1.000
_cell.angle_alpha   90.00
_cell.angle_beta   90.00
_cell.angle_gamma   90.00
#
_symmetry.space_group_name_H-M   'P 1'
#
loop_
_entity.id
_entity.type
_entity.pdbx_description
1 polymer ?
#
loop_
_entity_poly.entity_id
_entity_poly.type
_entity_poly.pdbx_seq_one_letter_code
_entity_poly.pdbx_strand_id
1 'polypeptide(L)'
;MRKLGIFTAIAMLFITSTPFAQGETKLISQSPMIAITSGPLSDQTVGMAVRGKMIYVFGNVTGIATTDGFVQALDGSGKVQWSLPLDNGSNEIATAATIDSFGNIWIAGSAQTPQPSLTPTASSTPTPSQTPSVSASPSVTPSPTSTVLNPDGVTTEPVLHMRNDLTSLVLWKVSPAGVLLGTYESEINAPFLIRSAVFANNVINVVGIISTSSGHAGILVQSDLSGAFSKPIVVGNSDTELNALAKRSDGSLLLLGSSSETIAKQTRKGAKDGILVTVLPTGKIATVVRSSNTSSIRSWQSSTNSFFLGGDATAAGKKEAVVTKFSSTLVPRWTARFPSSSPAITADSSTSHFLAFSSVGAITGLKGWKPSKASLLLVSLDSKGTFNGAYGAPQIAVPMAIGYSRELGIVVLGRGQTGVSIFHVLPR
;
A
#
# COMPACT_ATOMS: atom_id res chain seq x y z
N MET A 1 -33.42 -40.25 12.53
CA MET A 1 -32.64 -39.43 11.59
C MET A 1 -33.25 -38.05 11.53
N ARG A 2 -32.69 -37.07 12.25
CA ARG A 2 -33.16 -35.68 12.25
C ARG A 2 -32.26 -34.91 11.31
N LYS A 3 -32.84 -34.40 10.20
CA LYS A 3 -32.16 -33.51 9.25
C LYS A 3 -32.04 -32.11 9.87
N LEU A 4 -30.82 -31.69 10.17
CA LEU A 4 -30.51 -30.35 10.64
C LEU A 4 -30.44 -29.46 9.38
N GLY A 5 -31.47 -28.64 9.17
CA GLY A 5 -31.49 -27.64 8.11
C GLY A 5 -30.60 -26.46 8.49
N ILE A 6 -29.54 -26.25 7.77
CA ILE A 6 -28.71 -25.03 7.85
C ILE A 6 -29.46 -23.90 7.18
N PHE A 7 -30.04 -23.00 7.97
CA PHE A 7 -30.58 -21.74 7.48
C PHE A 7 -29.41 -20.80 7.15
N THR A 8 -29.12 -20.63 5.88
CA THR A 8 -28.21 -19.57 5.39
C THR A 8 -28.97 -18.25 5.44
N ALA A 9 -28.76 -17.47 6.47
CA ALA A 9 -29.31 -16.11 6.57
C ALA A 9 -28.64 -15.23 5.53
N ILE A 10 -29.34 -14.94 4.42
CA ILE A 10 -28.97 -13.93 3.44
C ILE A 10 -29.32 -12.57 4.03
N ALA A 11 -28.33 -11.88 4.65
CA ALA A 11 -28.48 -10.50 5.03
C ALA A 11 -28.42 -9.62 3.79
N MET A 12 -29.58 -9.31 3.20
CA MET A 12 -29.71 -8.23 2.22
C MET A 12 -29.58 -6.90 2.95
N LEU A 13 -28.41 -6.29 2.91
CA LEU A 13 -28.22 -4.94 3.42
C LEU A 13 -28.53 -3.94 2.30
N PHE A 14 -29.75 -3.45 2.26
CA PHE A 14 -30.06 -2.19 1.58
C PHE A 14 -29.46 -1.08 2.44
N ILE A 15 -28.31 -0.53 2.04
CA ILE A 15 -27.83 0.71 2.61
C ILE A 15 -28.60 1.84 1.92
N THR A 16 -29.78 2.11 2.43
CA THR A 16 -30.42 3.42 2.23
C THR A 16 -29.50 4.44 2.89
N SER A 17 -29.12 5.48 2.16
CA SER A 17 -28.45 6.64 2.70
C SER A 17 -29.40 7.27 3.73
N THR A 18 -29.31 6.85 4.99
CA THR A 18 -29.95 7.58 6.08
C THR A 18 -29.29 8.95 6.13
N PRO A 19 -30.05 10.05 6.00
CA PRO A 19 -29.53 11.37 6.31
C PRO A 19 -29.02 11.33 7.75
N PHE A 20 -27.83 11.85 7.97
CA PHE A 20 -27.33 12.08 9.32
C PHE A 20 -28.41 12.79 10.13
N ALA A 21 -28.79 12.24 11.28
CA ALA A 21 -29.60 12.97 12.24
C ALA A 21 -28.89 14.30 12.51
N GLN A 22 -29.53 15.41 12.15
CA GLN A 22 -29.07 16.78 12.42
C GLN A 22 -29.19 17.06 13.92
N GLY A 23 -28.28 16.51 14.73
CA GLY A 23 -27.86 17.18 15.95
C GLY A 23 -26.98 18.36 15.53
N GLU A 24 -26.98 19.47 16.27
CA GLU A 24 -26.14 20.64 16.00
C GLU A 24 -24.70 20.18 15.64
N THR A 25 -24.34 20.36 14.40
CA THR A 25 -23.06 19.89 13.88
C THR A 25 -22.01 20.83 14.43
N LYS A 26 -21.32 20.41 15.50
CA LYS A 26 -20.19 21.16 16.05
C LYS A 26 -19.18 21.38 14.93
N LEU A 27 -19.06 22.62 14.47
CA LEU A 27 -18.09 23.00 13.46
C LEU A 27 -16.68 22.91 14.05
N ILE A 28 -15.83 22.09 13.46
CA ILE A 28 -14.43 21.95 13.85
C ILE A 28 -13.58 22.83 12.95
N SER A 29 -12.68 23.62 13.56
CA SER A 29 -11.67 24.37 12.83
C SER A 29 -10.50 23.47 12.48
N GLN A 30 -9.98 23.65 11.26
CA GLN A 30 -8.78 22.95 10.81
C GLN A 30 -7.55 23.58 11.48
N SER A 31 -6.59 22.72 11.90
CA SER A 31 -5.27 23.11 12.38
C SER A 31 -4.19 22.70 11.35
N PRO A 32 -3.05 23.39 11.27
CA PRO A 32 -1.95 22.95 10.42
C PRO A 32 -1.31 21.67 10.98
N MET A 33 -0.81 20.82 10.09
CA MET A 33 0.11 19.74 10.46
C MET A 33 1.53 20.29 10.64
N ILE A 34 2.31 19.66 11.49
CA ILE A 34 3.70 20.04 11.74
C ILE A 34 4.61 19.24 10.82
N ALA A 35 5.47 19.90 10.05
CA ALA A 35 6.47 19.23 9.24
C ALA A 35 7.57 18.63 10.13
N ILE A 36 7.89 17.35 9.92
CA ILE A 36 9.03 16.68 10.57
C ILE A 36 10.30 16.92 9.78
N THR A 37 10.25 16.80 8.44
CA THR A 37 11.42 17.00 7.59
C THR A 37 11.58 18.47 7.21
N SER A 38 12.79 18.99 7.34
CA SER A 38 13.13 20.37 6.95
C SER A 38 13.24 20.59 5.44
N GLY A 39 13.24 19.51 4.65
CA GLY A 39 13.29 19.49 3.19
C GLY A 39 12.62 18.25 2.63
N PRO A 40 12.43 18.16 1.30
CA PRO A 40 11.84 16.99 0.68
C PRO A 40 12.75 15.77 0.82
N LEU A 41 12.12 14.62 1.04
CA LEU A 41 12.75 13.32 0.88
C LEU A 41 12.96 13.02 -0.61
N SER A 42 13.68 11.93 -0.92
CA SER A 42 13.78 11.44 -2.29
C SER A 42 12.39 11.26 -2.90
N ASP A 43 12.21 11.74 -4.12
CA ASP A 43 10.98 11.55 -4.92
C ASP A 43 10.67 10.06 -5.19
N GLN A 44 11.64 9.21 -4.96
CA GLN A 44 11.52 7.75 -5.12
C GLN A 44 11.06 7.05 -3.84
N THR A 45 10.80 7.80 -2.77
CA THR A 45 10.17 7.27 -1.55
C THR A 45 8.73 6.84 -1.86
N VAL A 46 8.38 5.60 -1.49
CA VAL A 46 7.06 5.00 -1.79
C VAL A 46 6.23 4.70 -0.56
N GLY A 47 6.86 4.56 0.61
CA GLY A 47 6.13 4.19 1.82
C GLY A 47 6.88 4.47 3.11
N MET A 48 6.20 4.17 4.21
CA MET A 48 6.68 4.46 5.55
C MET A 48 6.13 3.44 6.55
N ALA A 49 6.95 3.11 7.56
CA ALA A 49 6.52 2.44 8.78
C ALA A 49 6.97 3.26 10.01
N VAL A 50 6.21 3.20 11.10
CA VAL A 50 6.50 3.99 12.31
C VAL A 50 6.52 3.09 13.54
N ARG A 51 7.53 3.25 14.40
CA ARG A 51 7.61 2.57 15.70
C ARG A 51 8.38 3.41 16.73
N GLY A 52 7.78 3.63 17.89
CA GLY A 52 8.37 4.47 18.93
C GLY A 52 8.67 5.87 18.39
N LYS A 53 9.91 6.32 18.53
CA LYS A 53 10.39 7.61 18.03
C LYS A 53 10.98 7.56 16.63
N MET A 54 10.92 6.39 15.96
CA MET A 54 11.54 6.17 14.66
C MET A 54 10.52 6.10 13.53
N ILE A 55 10.91 6.67 12.42
CA ILE A 55 10.19 6.65 11.15
C ILE A 55 11.10 5.96 10.13
N TYR A 56 10.63 4.88 9.54
CA TYR A 56 11.34 4.13 8.51
C TYR A 56 10.66 4.43 7.18
N VAL A 57 11.38 5.12 6.28
CA VAL A 57 10.93 5.37 4.91
C VAL A 57 11.63 4.39 3.98
N PHE A 58 10.95 3.96 2.96
CA PHE A 58 11.50 3.06 1.94
C PHE A 58 11.05 3.47 0.55
N GLY A 59 11.77 3.03 -0.43
CA GLY A 59 11.50 3.36 -1.82
C GLY A 59 12.48 2.69 -2.77
N ASN A 60 12.57 3.24 -3.98
CA ASN A 60 13.32 2.63 -5.06
C ASN A 60 14.22 3.67 -5.72
N VAL A 61 15.44 3.29 -6.07
CA VAL A 61 16.38 4.11 -6.83
C VAL A 61 16.59 3.44 -8.19
N THR A 62 16.29 4.16 -9.26
CA THR A 62 16.59 3.68 -10.61
C THR A 62 17.99 4.14 -10.98
N GLY A 63 18.91 3.18 -11.05
CA GLY A 63 20.27 3.35 -11.55
C GLY A 63 20.35 3.26 -13.07
N ILE A 64 21.58 3.22 -13.60
CA ILE A 64 21.81 3.05 -15.05
C ILE A 64 21.46 1.64 -15.51
N ALA A 65 21.74 0.64 -14.68
CA ALA A 65 21.58 -0.79 -15.01
C ALA A 65 20.39 -1.44 -14.30
N THR A 66 20.16 -1.11 -13.05
CA THR A 66 19.17 -1.75 -12.16
C THR A 66 18.25 -0.72 -11.50
N THR A 67 17.15 -1.22 -10.98
CA THR A 67 16.30 -0.52 -10.02
C THR A 67 16.45 -1.25 -8.69
N ASP A 68 16.89 -0.54 -7.65
CA ASP A 68 17.21 -1.12 -6.35
C ASP A 68 16.35 -0.50 -5.26
N GLY A 69 16.01 -1.29 -4.26
CA GLY A 69 15.30 -0.80 -3.09
C GLY A 69 16.21 0.00 -2.16
N PHE A 70 15.61 0.81 -1.29
CA PHE A 70 16.30 1.39 -0.14
C PHE A 70 15.39 1.46 1.08
N VAL A 71 15.99 1.52 2.26
CA VAL A 71 15.32 1.88 3.51
C VAL A 71 16.18 2.87 4.28
N GLN A 72 15.52 3.85 4.90
CA GLN A 72 16.17 4.89 5.68
C GLN A 72 15.40 5.11 6.99
N ALA A 73 16.12 5.20 8.10
CA ALA A 73 15.54 5.53 9.40
C ALA A 73 15.74 7.00 9.72
N LEU A 74 14.66 7.64 10.17
CA LEU A 74 14.67 9.01 10.67
C LEU A 74 14.17 9.02 12.13
N ASP A 75 14.68 9.94 12.92
CA ASP A 75 14.11 10.22 14.23
C ASP A 75 12.90 11.16 14.14
N GLY A 76 12.29 11.47 15.28
CA GLY A 76 11.11 12.34 15.34
C GLY A 76 11.36 13.80 14.93
N SER A 77 12.62 14.21 14.73
CA SER A 77 12.98 15.52 14.20
C SER A 77 13.26 15.49 12.68
N GLY A 78 13.14 14.30 12.05
CA GLY A 78 13.44 14.09 10.64
C GLY A 78 14.92 13.93 10.32
N LYS A 79 15.77 13.81 11.34
CA LYS A 79 17.20 13.57 11.14
C LYS A 79 17.43 12.10 10.79
N VAL A 80 18.16 11.87 9.69
CA VAL A 80 18.56 10.54 9.26
C VAL A 80 19.51 9.94 10.30
N GLN A 81 19.18 8.75 10.78
CA GLN A 81 19.99 7.96 11.71
C GLN A 81 20.86 6.96 10.94
N TRP A 82 20.30 6.32 9.92
CA TRP A 82 21.00 5.42 9.01
C TRP A 82 20.23 5.28 7.69
N SER A 83 20.92 4.83 6.65
CA SER A 83 20.38 4.52 5.32
C SER A 83 20.99 3.23 4.83
N LEU A 84 20.19 2.36 4.23
CA LEU A 84 20.62 1.05 3.73
C LEU A 84 20.07 0.83 2.33
N PRO A 85 20.94 0.59 1.32
CA PRO A 85 20.51 0.07 0.04
C PRO A 85 20.02 -1.37 0.18
N LEU A 86 19.00 -1.74 -0.59
CA LEU A 86 18.45 -3.07 -0.69
C LEU A 86 18.69 -3.54 -2.12
N ASP A 87 19.84 -4.17 -2.34
CA ASP A 87 20.36 -4.53 -3.65
C ASP A 87 20.83 -6.00 -3.62
N ASN A 88 20.27 -6.83 -4.48
CA ASN A 88 20.63 -8.24 -4.69
C ASN A 88 21.39 -8.45 -6.01
N GLY A 89 21.78 -7.39 -6.70
CA GLY A 89 22.45 -7.42 -8.00
C GLY A 89 21.52 -7.63 -9.20
N SER A 90 20.21 -7.53 -9.01
CA SER A 90 19.21 -7.61 -10.05
C SER A 90 18.21 -6.44 -9.93
N ASN A 91 17.16 -6.41 -10.77
CA ASN A 91 16.09 -5.43 -10.58
C ASN A 91 15.22 -5.80 -9.38
N GLU A 92 15.05 -4.89 -8.44
CA GLU A 92 14.13 -5.01 -7.31
C GLU A 92 13.33 -3.74 -7.11
N ILE A 93 12.12 -3.91 -6.55
CA ILE A 93 11.32 -2.80 -6.05
C ILE A 93 10.81 -3.10 -4.65
N ALA A 94 11.05 -2.18 -3.72
CA ALA A 94 10.49 -2.18 -2.37
C ALA A 94 9.13 -1.47 -2.42
N THR A 95 8.06 -2.12 -1.94
CA THR A 95 6.69 -1.60 -2.09
C THR A 95 5.87 -1.58 -0.82
N ALA A 96 6.25 -2.38 0.19
CA ALA A 96 5.56 -2.45 1.47
C ALA A 96 6.53 -2.71 2.62
N ALA A 97 6.14 -2.37 3.84
CA ALA A 97 6.93 -2.65 5.03
C ALA A 97 6.05 -3.02 6.22
N THR A 98 6.61 -3.81 7.12
CA THR A 98 6.05 -4.09 8.44
C THR A 98 7.16 -4.22 9.48
N ILE A 99 6.81 -4.21 10.76
CA ILE A 99 7.78 -4.32 11.85
C ILE A 99 7.36 -5.50 12.74
N ASP A 100 8.30 -6.41 13.00
CA ASP A 100 8.06 -7.58 13.85
C ASP A 100 8.07 -7.25 15.35
N SER A 101 7.79 -8.24 16.20
CA SER A 101 7.77 -8.09 17.66
C SER A 101 9.15 -7.71 18.24
N PHE A 102 10.24 -8.10 17.58
CA PHE A 102 11.61 -7.80 17.99
C PHE A 102 12.06 -6.39 17.55
N GLY A 103 11.27 -5.73 16.69
CA GLY A 103 11.57 -4.42 16.15
C GLY A 103 12.30 -4.44 14.82
N ASN A 104 12.55 -5.61 14.25
CA ASN A 104 13.13 -5.67 12.91
C ASN A 104 12.12 -5.17 11.88
N ILE A 105 12.65 -4.42 10.93
CA ILE A 105 11.89 -3.89 9.81
C ILE A 105 11.95 -4.93 8.69
N TRP A 106 10.79 -5.34 8.22
CA TRP A 106 10.66 -6.23 7.08
C TRP A 106 10.14 -5.41 5.90
N ILE A 107 10.98 -5.27 4.88
CA ILE A 107 10.60 -4.64 3.62
C ILE A 107 10.20 -5.76 2.66
N ALA A 108 9.07 -5.59 2.00
CA ALA A 108 8.56 -6.53 1.01
C ALA A 108 8.55 -5.88 -0.37
N GLY A 109 8.89 -6.66 -1.37
CA GLY A 109 8.97 -6.19 -2.73
C GLY A 109 8.93 -7.29 -3.76
N SER A 110 9.16 -6.90 -5.01
CA SER A 110 9.29 -7.81 -6.15
C SER A 110 10.69 -7.70 -6.73
N ALA A 111 11.28 -8.83 -7.11
CA ALA A 111 12.60 -8.92 -7.68
C ALA A 111 12.58 -9.68 -9.00
N GLN A 112 13.59 -9.44 -9.83
CA GLN A 112 13.85 -10.25 -11.00
C GLN A 112 14.40 -11.59 -10.56
N THR A 113 13.78 -12.68 -11.00
CA THR A 113 14.34 -14.03 -10.75
C THR A 113 15.76 -14.11 -11.34
N PRO A 114 16.79 -14.46 -10.56
CA PRO A 114 18.13 -14.61 -11.08
C PRO A 114 18.14 -15.59 -12.25
N GLN A 115 18.56 -15.15 -13.42
CA GLN A 115 18.79 -16.08 -14.52
C GLN A 115 19.99 -16.94 -14.17
N PRO A 116 19.91 -18.28 -14.34
CA PRO A 116 21.07 -19.13 -14.16
C PRO A 116 22.16 -18.61 -15.12
N SER A 117 23.28 -18.22 -14.56
CA SER A 117 24.45 -17.83 -15.34
C SER A 117 24.77 -18.97 -16.28
N LEU A 118 24.57 -18.77 -17.57
CA LEU A 118 25.07 -19.67 -18.59
C LEU A 118 26.60 -19.59 -18.50
N THR A 119 27.20 -20.45 -17.69
CA THR A 119 28.64 -20.61 -17.70
C THR A 119 29.00 -20.93 -19.14
N PRO A 120 29.80 -20.12 -19.85
CA PRO A 120 30.19 -20.47 -21.19
C PRO A 120 30.97 -21.76 -21.09
N THR A 121 30.42 -22.84 -21.63
CA THR A 121 31.14 -24.10 -21.78
C THR A 121 32.34 -23.75 -22.65
N ALA A 122 33.50 -23.68 -22.04
CA ALA A 122 34.77 -23.47 -22.76
C ALA A 122 34.95 -24.60 -23.76
N SER A 123 34.55 -24.39 -25.00
CA SER A 123 34.91 -25.22 -26.11
C SER A 123 36.38 -24.93 -26.43
N SER A 124 37.27 -25.69 -25.84
CA SER A 124 38.68 -25.68 -26.19
C SER A 124 38.89 -26.44 -27.51
N THR A 125 38.98 -25.68 -28.60
CA THR A 125 39.65 -26.19 -29.79
C THR A 125 40.61 -25.08 -30.25
N PRO A 126 41.94 -25.28 -30.17
CA PRO A 126 42.90 -24.35 -30.71
C PRO A 126 43.04 -24.57 -32.23
N THR A 127 42.75 -23.56 -33.01
CA THR A 127 43.15 -23.50 -34.42
C THR A 127 44.02 -22.27 -34.63
N PRO A 128 45.13 -22.39 -35.38
CA PRO A 128 46.19 -21.41 -35.34
C PRO A 128 45.97 -20.20 -36.26
N SER A 129 46.46 -19.09 -35.78
CA SER A 129 47.04 -17.92 -36.45
C SER A 129 46.52 -17.56 -37.84
N GLN A 130 45.86 -16.42 -37.93
CA GLN A 130 45.95 -15.54 -39.11
C GLN A 130 46.04 -14.06 -38.69
N THR A 131 46.89 -13.37 -39.42
CA THR A 131 47.40 -12.03 -39.34
C THR A 131 46.32 -10.91 -39.21
N PRO A 132 46.59 -9.79 -38.51
CA PRO A 132 45.59 -8.73 -38.30
C PRO A 132 45.35 -7.92 -39.55
N SER A 133 44.09 -7.91 -40.00
CA SER A 133 43.60 -6.92 -40.93
C SER A 133 42.93 -5.78 -40.12
N VAL A 134 43.48 -4.56 -40.22
CA VAL A 134 42.91 -3.35 -39.65
C VAL A 134 41.61 -3.03 -40.39
N SER A 135 40.47 -3.23 -39.75
CA SER A 135 39.19 -2.76 -40.24
C SER A 135 38.68 -1.62 -39.34
N ALA A 136 38.37 -0.51 -39.99
CA ALA A 136 37.94 0.71 -39.35
C ALA A 136 36.72 0.53 -38.46
N SER A 137 36.83 1.04 -37.24
CA SER A 137 35.76 1.15 -36.27
C SER A 137 34.59 2.00 -36.83
N PRO A 138 33.36 1.52 -36.83
CA PRO A 138 32.22 2.42 -37.10
C PRO A 138 32.05 3.36 -35.92
N SER A 139 32.09 4.65 -36.23
CA SER A 139 31.73 5.74 -35.32
C SER A 139 30.32 5.51 -34.77
N VAL A 140 30.24 5.22 -33.51
CA VAL A 140 28.92 5.14 -32.79
C VAL A 140 28.47 6.59 -32.62
N THR A 141 27.57 7.02 -33.46
CA THR A 141 26.82 8.28 -33.26
C THR A 141 26.05 8.15 -31.96
N PRO A 142 26.25 9.02 -30.96
CA PRO A 142 25.44 8.92 -29.75
C PRO A 142 23.99 9.18 -30.12
N SER A 143 23.14 8.18 -29.82
CA SER A 143 21.69 8.34 -29.90
C SER A 143 21.29 9.53 -29.03
N PRO A 144 20.46 10.46 -29.49
CA PRO A 144 20.04 11.57 -28.65
C PRO A 144 19.33 11.02 -27.46
N THR A 145 19.90 11.27 -26.28
CA THR A 145 19.21 11.06 -24.99
C THR A 145 17.97 11.95 -25.06
N SER A 146 16.81 11.36 -25.21
CA SER A 146 15.57 12.10 -25.13
C SER A 146 15.44 12.57 -23.68
N THR A 147 15.90 13.77 -23.43
CA THR A 147 15.54 14.51 -22.23
C THR A 147 14.06 14.76 -22.37
N VAL A 148 13.24 13.96 -21.69
CA VAL A 148 11.84 14.27 -21.53
C VAL A 148 11.80 15.55 -20.71
N LEU A 149 11.72 16.68 -21.42
CA LEU A 149 11.39 17.95 -20.81
C LEU A 149 10.02 17.76 -20.18
N ASN A 150 9.96 17.83 -18.86
CA ASN A 150 8.72 17.99 -18.12
C ASN A 150 8.49 19.51 -17.94
N PRO A 151 7.88 20.21 -18.93
CA PRO A 151 7.78 21.66 -18.96
C PRO A 151 6.89 22.21 -17.85
N ASP A 152 6.04 21.35 -17.25
CA ASP A 152 5.06 21.77 -16.25
C ASP A 152 5.52 21.52 -14.81
N GLY A 153 6.73 20.98 -14.60
CA GLY A 153 7.25 20.67 -13.27
C GLY A 153 6.35 19.68 -12.48
N VAL A 154 5.51 18.93 -13.19
CA VAL A 154 4.69 17.89 -12.57
C VAL A 154 5.60 16.74 -12.22
N THR A 155 5.85 16.52 -10.94
CA THR A 155 6.50 15.30 -10.45
C THR A 155 5.61 14.12 -10.83
N THR A 156 6.02 13.36 -11.83
CA THR A 156 5.37 12.08 -12.13
C THR A 156 5.57 11.18 -10.93
N GLU A 157 4.46 10.79 -10.29
CA GLU A 157 4.51 9.76 -9.26
C GLU A 157 5.26 8.55 -9.82
N PRO A 158 6.18 7.94 -9.06
CA PRO A 158 6.69 6.63 -9.45
C PRO A 158 5.49 5.70 -9.50
N VAL A 159 5.03 5.41 -10.72
CA VAL A 159 3.90 4.50 -10.92
C VAL A 159 4.41 3.13 -10.55
N LEU A 160 4.08 2.69 -9.34
CA LEU A 160 4.28 1.31 -8.92
C LEU A 160 3.31 0.44 -9.71
N HIS A 161 3.77 -0.08 -10.83
CA HIS A 161 3.03 -1.00 -11.68
C HIS A 161 3.75 -2.34 -11.74
N MET A 162 3.00 -3.39 -12.08
CA MET A 162 3.60 -4.70 -12.33
C MET A 162 4.57 -4.60 -13.51
N ARG A 163 5.76 -5.14 -13.32
CA ARG A 163 6.80 -5.27 -14.34
C ARG A 163 6.93 -6.74 -14.71
N ASN A 164 7.06 -7.03 -16.00
CA ASN A 164 7.11 -8.40 -16.51
C ASN A 164 8.39 -9.15 -16.11
N ASP A 165 9.45 -8.42 -15.77
CA ASP A 165 10.73 -8.97 -15.32
C ASP A 165 10.75 -9.28 -13.81
N LEU A 166 9.81 -8.75 -13.01
CA LEU A 166 9.77 -8.97 -11.56
C LEU A 166 8.84 -10.13 -11.21
N THR A 167 9.39 -11.30 -11.05
CA THR A 167 8.66 -12.57 -10.88
C THR A 167 8.99 -13.31 -9.58
N SER A 168 9.88 -12.76 -8.75
CA SER A 168 10.24 -13.27 -7.42
C SER A 168 9.82 -12.32 -6.31
N LEU A 169 9.17 -12.83 -5.27
CA LEU A 169 8.93 -12.11 -4.02
C LEU A 169 10.27 -12.00 -3.27
N VAL A 170 10.60 -10.83 -2.81
CA VAL A 170 11.74 -10.58 -1.94
C VAL A 170 11.30 -9.96 -0.62
N LEU A 171 11.89 -10.43 0.48
CA LEU A 171 11.77 -9.87 1.81
C LEU A 171 13.17 -9.54 2.35
N TRP A 172 13.40 -8.30 2.72
CA TRP A 172 14.60 -7.85 3.43
C TRP A 172 14.28 -7.67 4.90
N LYS A 173 15.05 -8.32 5.76
CA LYS A 173 14.97 -8.17 7.21
C LYS A 173 16.08 -7.25 7.69
N VAL A 174 15.73 -6.13 8.27
CA VAL A 174 16.67 -5.10 8.73
C VAL A 174 16.51 -4.89 10.23
N SER A 175 17.62 -4.84 10.97
CA SER A 175 17.59 -4.54 12.40
C SER A 175 17.20 -3.08 12.67
N PRO A 176 16.77 -2.74 13.89
CA PRO A 176 16.54 -1.34 14.26
C PRO A 176 17.77 -0.44 14.13
N ALA A 177 18.98 -1.03 14.15
CA ALA A 177 20.26 -0.34 13.98
C ALA A 177 20.69 -0.19 12.49
N GLY A 178 19.87 -0.60 11.53
CA GLY A 178 20.16 -0.49 10.09
C GLY A 178 21.06 -1.59 9.53
N VAL A 179 21.18 -2.73 10.20
CA VAL A 179 21.94 -3.88 9.70
C VAL A 179 21.01 -4.81 8.94
N LEU A 180 21.36 -5.18 7.71
CA LEU A 180 20.67 -6.22 6.95
C LEU A 180 20.92 -7.58 7.62
N LEU A 181 19.85 -8.18 8.15
CA LEU A 181 19.90 -9.48 8.84
C LEU A 181 19.65 -10.67 7.91
N GLY A 182 19.03 -10.42 6.78
CA GLY A 182 18.77 -11.43 5.76
C GLY A 182 17.94 -10.90 4.61
N THR A 183 18.11 -11.57 3.47
CA THR A 183 17.30 -11.41 2.26
C THR A 183 16.71 -12.77 1.93
N TYR A 184 15.41 -12.83 1.72
CA TYR A 184 14.67 -14.06 1.48
C TYR A 184 13.87 -13.90 0.20
N GLU A 185 13.95 -14.89 -0.67
CA GLU A 185 13.29 -14.85 -1.97
C GLU A 185 12.40 -16.09 -2.18
N SER A 186 11.32 -15.88 -2.92
CA SER A 186 10.40 -16.94 -3.35
C SER A 186 9.96 -16.68 -4.78
N GLU A 187 10.22 -17.62 -5.67
CA GLU A 187 9.72 -17.57 -7.04
C GLU A 187 8.21 -17.65 -7.07
N ILE A 188 7.58 -16.70 -7.75
CA ILE A 188 6.13 -16.65 -8.00
C ILE A 188 5.82 -17.10 -9.42
N ASN A 189 6.80 -17.02 -10.33
CA ASN A 189 6.73 -17.42 -11.74
C ASN A 189 5.67 -16.66 -12.56
N ALA A 190 5.28 -15.46 -12.11
CA ALA A 190 4.43 -14.53 -12.82
C ALA A 190 4.72 -13.11 -12.34
N PRO A 191 4.55 -12.08 -13.17
CA PRO A 191 4.63 -10.70 -12.73
C PRO A 191 3.66 -10.43 -11.60
N PHE A 192 4.12 -9.73 -10.56
CA PHE A 192 3.26 -9.36 -9.43
C PHE A 192 3.74 -8.06 -8.79
N LEU A 193 2.88 -7.47 -7.98
CA LEU A 193 3.16 -6.26 -7.23
C LEU A 193 2.60 -6.38 -5.81
N ILE A 194 3.48 -6.30 -4.82
CA ILE A 194 3.08 -6.24 -3.42
C ILE A 194 2.49 -4.86 -3.11
N ARG A 195 1.38 -4.84 -2.38
CA ARG A 195 0.66 -3.62 -1.98
C ARG A 195 0.72 -3.36 -0.48
N SER A 196 0.79 -4.41 0.34
CA SER A 196 0.79 -4.27 1.80
C SER A 196 1.48 -5.44 2.48
N ALA A 197 2.09 -5.16 3.63
CA ALA A 197 2.69 -6.15 4.50
C ALA A 197 2.26 -5.94 5.95
N VAL A 198 1.96 -7.02 6.69
CA VAL A 198 1.59 -6.99 8.10
C VAL A 198 2.23 -8.14 8.85
N PHE A 199 2.88 -7.84 9.98
CA PHE A 199 3.31 -8.84 10.93
C PHE A 199 2.13 -9.29 11.81
N ALA A 200 1.78 -10.54 11.72
CA ALA A 200 0.71 -11.13 12.51
C ALA A 200 0.99 -12.62 12.76
N ASN A 201 0.69 -13.11 13.98
CA ASN A 201 0.85 -14.52 14.35
C ASN A 201 2.28 -15.06 14.18
N ASN A 202 3.30 -14.24 14.43
CA ASN A 202 4.73 -14.52 14.17
C ASN A 202 5.07 -14.81 12.70
N VAL A 203 4.27 -14.28 11.79
CA VAL A 203 4.38 -14.46 10.34
C VAL A 203 4.36 -13.10 9.67
N ILE A 204 5.18 -12.91 8.65
CA ILE A 204 5.10 -11.79 7.72
C ILE A 204 4.07 -12.16 6.66
N ASN A 205 3.01 -11.39 6.57
CA ASN A 205 1.93 -11.58 5.62
C ASN A 205 1.99 -10.47 4.59
N VAL A 206 2.10 -10.81 3.30
CA VAL A 206 2.13 -9.84 2.21
C VAL A 206 0.99 -10.10 1.24
N VAL A 207 0.34 -9.02 0.81
CA VAL A 207 -0.73 -9.08 -0.20
C VAL A 207 -0.42 -8.15 -1.36
N GLY A 208 -1.00 -8.47 -2.50
CA GLY A 208 -0.86 -7.67 -3.71
C GLY A 208 -1.66 -8.23 -4.88
N ILE A 209 -1.19 -7.97 -6.06
CA ILE A 209 -1.76 -8.44 -7.33
C ILE A 209 -0.74 -9.27 -8.10
N ILE A 210 -1.21 -10.30 -8.76
CA ILE A 210 -0.44 -11.19 -9.62
C ILE A 210 -1.06 -11.25 -11.01
N SER A 211 -0.24 -11.24 -12.05
CA SER A 211 -0.67 -11.45 -13.42
C SER A 211 -1.14 -12.89 -13.63
N THR A 212 -2.19 -13.06 -14.39
CA THR A 212 -2.74 -14.36 -14.81
C THR A 212 -2.96 -14.36 -16.32
N SER A 213 -3.29 -15.51 -16.89
CA SER A 213 -3.65 -15.60 -18.32
C SER A 213 -4.93 -14.83 -18.70
N SER A 214 -5.76 -14.48 -17.71
CA SER A 214 -7.06 -13.81 -17.90
C SER A 214 -7.06 -12.34 -17.47
N GLY A 215 -5.93 -11.84 -16.92
CA GLY A 215 -5.83 -10.48 -16.39
C GLY A 215 -5.00 -10.45 -15.11
N HIS A 216 -5.62 -10.18 -13.93
CA HIS A 216 -4.92 -10.20 -12.66
C HIS A 216 -5.79 -10.74 -11.51
N ALA A 217 -5.13 -11.33 -10.54
CA ALA A 217 -5.72 -11.85 -9.32
C ALA A 217 -5.07 -11.22 -8.08
N GLY A 218 -5.75 -11.27 -6.95
CA GLY A 218 -5.16 -10.99 -5.65
C GLY A 218 -4.27 -12.14 -5.19
N ILE A 219 -3.18 -11.83 -4.51
CA ILE A 219 -2.26 -12.82 -3.94
C ILE A 219 -2.00 -12.53 -2.47
N LEU A 220 -1.94 -13.59 -1.65
CA LEU A 220 -1.41 -13.58 -0.29
C LEU A 220 -0.23 -14.56 -0.22
N VAL A 221 0.91 -14.10 0.25
CA VAL A 221 2.07 -14.94 0.59
C VAL A 221 2.44 -14.71 2.04
N GLN A 222 2.86 -15.75 2.72
CA GLN A 222 3.26 -15.71 4.12
C GLN A 222 4.69 -16.23 4.25
N SER A 223 5.47 -15.60 5.13
CA SER A 223 6.81 -16.05 5.48
C SER A 223 6.97 -16.06 7.00
N ASP A 224 7.58 -17.07 7.55
CA ASP A 224 8.00 -17.06 8.95
C ASP A 224 9.18 -16.09 9.17
N LEU A 225 9.60 -15.92 10.41
CA LEU A 225 10.71 -15.03 10.75
C LEU A 225 12.10 -15.58 10.37
N SER A 226 12.19 -16.82 9.88
CA SER A 226 13.39 -17.44 9.32
C SER A 226 13.47 -17.32 7.80
N GLY A 227 12.40 -16.78 7.16
CA GLY A 227 12.32 -16.61 5.71
C GLY A 227 11.73 -17.80 4.95
N ALA A 228 11.14 -18.78 5.65
CA ALA A 228 10.44 -19.88 4.99
C ALA A 228 9.07 -19.44 4.50
N PHE A 229 8.84 -19.55 3.19
CA PHE A 229 7.60 -19.14 2.54
C PHE A 229 6.55 -20.24 2.49
N SER A 230 5.31 -19.88 2.71
CA SER A 230 4.16 -20.74 2.45
C SER A 230 3.76 -20.72 0.97
N LYS A 231 2.99 -21.72 0.56
CA LYS A 231 2.37 -21.71 -0.77
C LYS A 231 1.48 -20.48 -0.92
N PRO A 232 1.58 -19.71 -2.03
CA PRO A 232 0.73 -18.56 -2.29
C PRO A 232 -0.76 -18.92 -2.33
N ILE A 233 -1.59 -18.02 -1.78
CA ILE A 233 -3.06 -18.11 -1.85
C ILE A 233 -3.53 -17.07 -2.85
N VAL A 234 -4.17 -17.53 -3.93
CA VAL A 234 -4.68 -16.67 -5.00
C VAL A 234 -6.19 -16.46 -4.80
N VAL A 235 -6.64 -15.22 -4.97
CA VAL A 235 -8.04 -14.79 -4.85
C VAL A 235 -8.47 -14.15 -6.17
N GLY A 236 -9.48 -14.71 -6.81
CA GLY A 236 -9.91 -14.28 -8.15
C GLY A 236 -9.04 -14.85 -9.27
N ASN A 237 -9.19 -14.32 -10.47
CA ASN A 237 -8.47 -14.78 -11.65
C ASN A 237 -8.29 -13.73 -12.75
N SER A 238 -9.19 -12.76 -12.90
CA SER A 238 -9.22 -11.86 -14.06
C SER A 238 -9.26 -10.37 -13.72
N ASP A 239 -9.87 -9.97 -12.60
CA ASP A 239 -9.95 -8.58 -12.17
C ASP A 239 -10.18 -8.50 -10.64
N THR A 240 -9.22 -9.01 -9.89
CA THR A 240 -9.20 -8.94 -8.42
C THR A 240 -7.89 -8.35 -7.94
N GLU A 241 -7.97 -7.36 -7.08
CA GLU A 241 -6.84 -6.71 -6.43
C GLU A 241 -6.94 -6.86 -4.91
N LEU A 242 -5.82 -7.13 -4.25
CA LEU A 242 -5.69 -7.05 -2.80
C LEU A 242 -4.69 -5.94 -2.46
N ASN A 243 -5.16 -4.91 -1.74
CA ASN A 243 -4.39 -3.71 -1.48
C ASN A 243 -3.99 -3.55 -0.01
N ALA A 244 -4.71 -4.21 0.91
CA ALA A 244 -4.45 -4.13 2.34
C ALA A 244 -4.83 -5.42 3.05
N LEU A 245 -4.35 -5.57 4.26
CA LEU A 245 -4.75 -6.66 5.15
C LEU A 245 -4.78 -6.20 6.61
N ALA A 246 -5.58 -6.89 7.43
CA ALA A 246 -5.67 -6.68 8.86
C ALA A 246 -5.66 -8.03 9.60
N LYS A 247 -5.07 -8.03 10.80
CA LYS A 247 -5.12 -9.17 11.71
C LYS A 247 -6.45 -9.20 12.44
N ARG A 248 -7.02 -10.39 12.60
CA ARG A 248 -8.18 -10.65 13.46
C ARG A 248 -7.76 -11.29 14.79
N SER A 249 -8.59 -11.12 15.81
CA SER A 249 -8.33 -11.68 17.15
C SER A 249 -8.33 -13.21 17.20
N ASP A 250 -9.02 -13.86 16.26
CA ASP A 250 -9.07 -15.32 16.10
C ASP A 250 -7.87 -15.90 15.33
N GLY A 251 -6.88 -15.07 15.01
CA GLY A 251 -5.70 -15.44 14.23
C GLY A 251 -5.92 -15.50 12.71
N SER A 252 -7.16 -15.33 12.23
CA SER A 252 -7.42 -15.20 10.80
C SER A 252 -6.94 -13.84 10.26
N LEU A 253 -6.80 -13.74 8.95
CA LEU A 253 -6.49 -12.51 8.23
C LEU A 253 -7.73 -12.00 7.50
N LEU A 254 -7.88 -10.70 7.48
CA LEU A 254 -8.84 -10.01 6.64
C LEU A 254 -8.09 -9.34 5.49
N LEU A 255 -8.24 -9.84 4.27
CA LEU A 255 -7.66 -9.27 3.07
C LEU A 255 -8.68 -8.31 2.44
N LEU A 256 -8.20 -7.19 1.91
CA LEU A 256 -9.04 -6.10 1.43
C LEU A 256 -8.58 -5.63 0.05
N GLY A 257 -9.56 -5.28 -0.78
CA GLY A 257 -9.25 -4.80 -2.13
C GLY A 257 -10.51 -4.55 -2.93
N SER A 258 -10.46 -4.88 -4.20
CA SER A 258 -11.59 -4.75 -5.13
C SER A 258 -11.67 -5.91 -6.12
N SER A 259 -12.87 -6.17 -6.64
CA SER A 259 -13.08 -7.21 -7.65
C SER A 259 -14.36 -6.99 -8.48
N SER A 260 -14.26 -7.25 -9.79
CA SER A 260 -15.42 -7.35 -10.68
C SER A 260 -15.87 -8.80 -10.94
N GLU A 261 -15.15 -9.78 -10.38
CA GLU A 261 -15.41 -11.20 -10.60
C GLU A 261 -16.40 -11.78 -9.58
N THR A 262 -16.90 -12.99 -9.85
CA THR A 262 -17.54 -13.82 -8.83
C THR A 262 -16.48 -14.54 -8.01
N ILE A 263 -16.42 -14.27 -6.70
CA ILE A 263 -15.47 -14.90 -5.78
C ILE A 263 -16.25 -15.70 -4.74
N ALA A 264 -15.91 -16.97 -4.55
CA ALA A 264 -16.55 -17.87 -3.57
C ALA A 264 -18.10 -17.85 -3.68
N LYS A 265 -18.64 -17.87 -4.89
CA LYS A 265 -20.07 -17.77 -5.23
C LYS A 265 -20.73 -16.41 -4.90
N GLN A 266 -19.97 -15.42 -4.48
CA GLN A 266 -20.46 -14.06 -4.29
C GLN A 266 -20.32 -13.26 -5.60
N THR A 267 -21.45 -12.93 -6.22
CA THR A 267 -21.49 -12.12 -7.45
C THR A 267 -21.32 -10.65 -7.15
N ARG A 268 -20.76 -9.88 -8.11
CA ARG A 268 -20.66 -8.43 -8.03
C ARG A 268 -22.04 -7.77 -8.07
N LYS A 269 -22.13 -6.57 -7.51
CA LYS A 269 -23.33 -5.72 -7.53
C LYS A 269 -23.07 -4.41 -8.26
N GLY A 270 -21.88 -3.82 -8.11
CA GLY A 270 -21.44 -2.64 -8.81
C GLY A 270 -20.70 -2.96 -10.11
N ALA A 271 -20.07 -1.96 -10.71
CA ALA A 271 -19.12 -2.16 -11.81
C ALA A 271 -17.85 -2.88 -11.29
N LYS A 272 -17.34 -2.47 -10.11
CA LYS A 272 -16.29 -3.15 -9.34
C LYS A 272 -16.60 -2.98 -7.86
N ASP A 273 -16.62 -4.06 -7.10
CA ASP A 273 -16.96 -4.05 -5.68
C ASP A 273 -15.71 -4.02 -4.80
N GLY A 274 -15.76 -3.28 -3.70
CA GLY A 274 -14.82 -3.49 -2.60
C GLY A 274 -15.04 -4.87 -1.97
N ILE A 275 -13.99 -5.64 -1.76
CA ILE A 275 -14.04 -6.99 -1.18
C ILE A 275 -13.30 -7.07 0.16
N LEU A 276 -13.84 -7.89 1.04
CA LEU A 276 -13.25 -8.31 2.29
C LEU A 276 -13.20 -9.84 2.28
N VAL A 277 -12.01 -10.41 2.28
CA VAL A 277 -11.80 -11.87 2.22
C VAL A 277 -11.18 -12.33 3.53
N THR A 278 -11.86 -13.20 4.26
CA THR A 278 -11.31 -13.80 5.48
C THR A 278 -10.56 -15.08 5.13
N VAL A 279 -9.29 -15.13 5.52
CA VAL A 279 -8.41 -16.29 5.37
C VAL A 279 -8.11 -16.85 6.77
N LEU A 280 -8.42 -18.13 6.99
CA LEU A 280 -8.13 -18.83 8.24
C LEU A 280 -6.63 -19.07 8.40
N PRO A 281 -6.13 -19.35 9.63
CA PRO A 281 -4.72 -19.73 9.84
C PRO A 281 -4.27 -20.96 9.02
N THR A 282 -5.22 -21.78 8.57
CA THR A 282 -4.98 -22.94 7.70
C THR A 282 -4.76 -22.57 6.22
N GLY A 283 -4.83 -21.28 5.87
CA GLY A 283 -4.77 -20.80 4.48
C GLY A 283 -6.09 -20.89 3.70
N LYS A 284 -7.16 -21.40 4.31
CA LYS A 284 -8.46 -21.56 3.64
C LYS A 284 -9.25 -20.24 3.65
N ILE A 285 -9.81 -19.85 2.50
CA ILE A 285 -10.78 -18.76 2.40
C ILE A 285 -12.08 -19.19 3.11
N ALA A 286 -12.46 -18.46 4.16
CA ALA A 286 -13.65 -18.76 4.96
C ALA A 286 -14.86 -17.96 4.45
N THR A 287 -14.73 -16.66 4.25
CA THR A 287 -15.83 -15.79 3.84
C THR A 287 -15.34 -14.71 2.87
N VAL A 288 -16.25 -14.26 2.01
CA VAL A 288 -16.08 -13.08 1.16
C VAL A 288 -17.27 -12.16 1.39
N VAL A 289 -17.02 -10.92 1.78
CA VAL A 289 -18.02 -9.87 1.94
C VAL A 289 -17.78 -8.82 0.85
N ARG A 290 -18.84 -8.38 0.19
CA ARG A 290 -18.80 -7.34 -0.85
C ARG A 290 -19.43 -6.06 -0.33
N SER A 291 -18.81 -4.95 -0.68
CA SER A 291 -19.29 -3.60 -0.37
C SER A 291 -19.39 -2.80 -1.66
N SER A 292 -20.62 -2.47 -2.05
CA SER A 292 -20.89 -1.81 -3.34
C SER A 292 -22.25 -1.14 -3.38
N ASN A 293 -22.42 -0.28 -4.38
CA ASN A 293 -23.71 0.22 -4.87
C ASN A 293 -23.82 -0.09 -6.36
N THR A 294 -25.05 -0.18 -6.87
CA THR A 294 -25.31 -0.38 -8.29
C THR A 294 -24.55 0.66 -9.13
N SER A 295 -23.90 0.19 -10.21
CA SER A 295 -23.13 1.01 -11.16
C SER A 295 -21.96 1.82 -10.55
N SER A 296 -21.53 1.54 -9.32
CA SER A 296 -20.38 2.18 -8.69
C SER A 296 -19.13 1.31 -8.77
N ILE A 297 -17.98 1.97 -8.63
CA ILE A 297 -16.68 1.34 -8.37
C ILE A 297 -16.34 1.59 -6.91
N ARG A 298 -15.91 0.59 -6.18
CA ARG A 298 -15.40 0.71 -4.83
C ARG A 298 -14.13 -0.10 -4.66
N SER A 299 -13.12 0.49 -4.01
CA SER A 299 -11.87 -0.18 -3.66
C SER A 299 -11.50 0.11 -2.22
N TRP A 300 -11.02 -0.89 -1.50
CA TRP A 300 -10.38 -0.74 -0.20
C TRP A 300 -8.87 -0.68 -0.41
N GLN A 301 -8.22 0.32 0.22
CA GLN A 301 -6.80 0.61 0.04
C GLN A 301 -5.99 0.52 1.33
N SER A 302 -6.66 0.61 2.49
CA SER A 302 -6.01 0.56 3.79
C SER A 302 -6.93 0.00 4.86
N SER A 303 -6.34 -0.46 5.95
CA SER A 303 -7.07 -0.99 7.10
C SER A 303 -6.29 -0.80 8.38
N THR A 304 -7.02 -0.80 9.49
CA THR A 304 -6.46 -0.91 10.82
C THR A 304 -6.91 -2.22 11.49
N ASN A 305 -6.24 -2.63 12.55
CA ASN A 305 -6.64 -3.81 13.33
C ASN A 305 -7.99 -3.66 14.05
N SER A 306 -8.51 -2.44 14.14
CA SER A 306 -9.85 -2.17 14.68
C SER A 306 -10.95 -2.28 13.61
N PHE A 307 -10.62 -2.71 12.38
CA PHE A 307 -11.53 -2.76 11.22
C PHE A 307 -12.09 -1.39 10.81
N PHE A 308 -11.26 -0.37 10.92
CA PHE A 308 -11.49 0.92 10.28
C PHE A 308 -10.80 0.90 8.91
N LEU A 309 -11.60 0.85 7.86
CA LEU A 309 -11.15 0.62 6.49
C LEU A 309 -11.24 1.91 5.69
N GLY A 310 -10.19 2.20 4.95
CA GLY A 310 -10.10 3.33 4.03
C GLY A 310 -9.99 2.87 2.57
N GLY A 311 -10.45 3.72 1.68
CA GLY A 311 -10.39 3.48 0.25
C GLY A 311 -11.10 4.57 -0.53
N ASP A 312 -11.60 4.23 -1.70
CA ASP A 312 -12.35 5.16 -2.55
C ASP A 312 -13.62 4.53 -3.12
N ALA A 313 -14.51 5.40 -3.59
CA ALA A 313 -15.66 5.04 -4.39
C ALA A 313 -15.83 6.04 -5.52
N THR A 314 -16.26 5.54 -6.68
CA THR A 314 -16.64 6.38 -7.81
C THR A 314 -18.07 6.03 -8.21
N ALA A 315 -18.94 7.03 -8.20
CA ALA A 315 -20.32 6.91 -8.63
C ALA A 315 -20.73 8.14 -9.44
N ALA A 316 -21.38 7.96 -10.58
CA ALA A 316 -21.77 9.03 -11.49
C ALA A 316 -20.60 9.99 -11.83
N GLY A 317 -19.38 9.44 -12.04
CA GLY A 317 -18.18 10.20 -12.39
C GLY A 317 -17.55 10.98 -11.22
N LYS A 318 -18.13 10.93 -10.02
CA LYS A 318 -17.57 11.61 -8.83
C LYS A 318 -16.74 10.62 -8.01
N LYS A 319 -15.47 10.95 -7.76
CA LYS A 319 -14.57 10.21 -6.89
C LYS A 319 -14.64 10.77 -5.47
N GLU A 320 -14.73 9.86 -4.50
CA GLU A 320 -14.78 10.17 -3.07
C GLU A 320 -13.79 9.29 -2.31
N ALA A 321 -13.10 9.85 -1.33
CA ALA A 321 -12.48 9.08 -0.28
C ALA A 321 -13.57 8.51 0.63
N VAL A 322 -13.50 7.23 0.94
CA VAL A 322 -14.51 6.54 1.73
C VAL A 322 -13.86 5.80 2.88
N VAL A 323 -14.41 5.98 4.07
CA VAL A 323 -14.04 5.17 5.24
C VAL A 323 -15.26 4.49 5.81
N THR A 324 -15.07 3.28 6.30
CA THR A 324 -16.12 2.51 6.98
C THR A 324 -15.55 1.84 8.22
N LYS A 325 -16.21 1.99 9.33
CA LYS A 325 -15.97 1.20 10.53
C LYS A 325 -16.82 -0.06 10.50
N PHE A 326 -16.17 -1.20 10.57
CA PHE A 326 -16.85 -2.49 10.67
C PHE A 326 -16.82 -3.03 12.10
N SER A 327 -17.77 -3.92 12.41
CA SER A 327 -17.69 -4.78 13.57
C SER A 327 -16.71 -5.94 13.33
N SER A 328 -16.38 -6.70 14.37
CA SER A 328 -15.60 -7.94 14.25
C SER A 328 -16.27 -9.01 13.36
N THR A 329 -17.59 -8.93 13.18
CA THR A 329 -18.36 -9.80 12.28
C THR A 329 -18.53 -9.23 10.88
N LEU A 330 -17.75 -8.19 10.52
CA LEU A 330 -17.74 -7.53 9.22
C LEU A 330 -19.09 -6.86 8.83
N VAL A 331 -19.88 -6.47 9.82
CA VAL A 331 -21.08 -5.64 9.63
C VAL A 331 -20.65 -4.16 9.70
N PRO A 332 -20.97 -3.34 8.70
CA PRO A 332 -20.65 -1.90 8.73
C PRO A 332 -21.45 -1.22 9.85
N ARG A 333 -20.75 -0.45 10.68
CA ARG A 333 -21.34 0.35 11.74
C ARG A 333 -21.70 1.74 11.27
N TRP A 334 -20.77 2.37 10.57
CA TRP A 334 -20.96 3.68 9.92
C TRP A 334 -20.00 3.84 8.76
N THR A 335 -20.34 4.74 7.85
CA THR A 335 -19.53 5.11 6.68
C THR A 335 -19.50 6.63 6.54
N ALA A 336 -18.33 7.19 6.27
CA ALA A 336 -18.16 8.59 5.90
C ALA A 336 -17.55 8.70 4.49
N ARG A 337 -17.92 9.75 3.75
CA ARG A 337 -17.48 10.01 2.38
C ARG A 337 -17.05 11.46 2.26
N PHE A 338 -15.99 11.70 1.50
CA PHE A 338 -15.38 13.02 1.34
C PHE A 338 -15.01 13.28 -0.11
N PRO A 339 -15.29 14.46 -0.68
CA PRO A 339 -14.80 14.84 -2.00
C PRO A 339 -13.28 14.73 -2.07
N SER A 340 -12.76 13.88 -2.94
CA SER A 340 -11.34 13.55 -2.96
C SER A 340 -10.85 13.14 -4.34
N SER A 341 -9.58 13.43 -4.64
CA SER A 341 -8.86 12.91 -5.79
C SER A 341 -8.08 11.62 -5.48
N SER A 342 -7.85 11.29 -4.21
CA SER A 342 -7.16 10.06 -3.77
C SER A 342 -8.06 9.19 -2.90
N PRO A 343 -7.75 7.88 -2.76
CA PRO A 343 -8.37 7.06 -1.72
C PRO A 343 -8.03 7.58 -0.32
N ALA A 344 -8.84 7.22 0.68
CA ALA A 344 -8.50 7.39 2.08
C ALA A 344 -7.51 6.31 2.53
N ILE A 345 -6.48 6.71 3.26
CA ILE A 345 -5.60 5.83 4.02
C ILE A 345 -5.85 6.04 5.52
N THR A 346 -5.73 4.99 6.33
CA THR A 346 -6.23 4.96 7.71
C THR A 346 -5.18 4.52 8.72
N ALA A 347 -5.26 5.10 9.91
CA ALA A 347 -4.53 4.67 11.10
C ALA A 347 -5.41 4.80 12.35
N ASP A 348 -5.07 4.05 13.40
CA ASP A 348 -5.71 4.15 14.71
C ASP A 348 -4.72 4.64 15.75
N SER A 349 -5.20 5.49 16.65
CA SER A 349 -4.60 5.67 17.97
C SER A 349 -5.39 4.87 19.01
N SER A 350 -5.03 5.01 20.29
CA SER A 350 -5.77 4.38 21.39
C SER A 350 -7.21 4.88 21.54
N THR A 351 -7.52 6.09 21.08
CA THR A 351 -8.78 6.78 21.34
C THR A 351 -9.53 7.26 20.10
N SER A 352 -8.86 7.30 18.94
CA SER A 352 -9.40 7.92 17.73
C SER A 352 -9.01 7.15 16.47
N HIS A 353 -9.86 7.25 15.48
CA HIS A 353 -9.64 6.78 14.12
C HIS A 353 -9.17 7.93 13.24
N PHE A 354 -8.12 7.74 12.47
CA PHE A 354 -7.56 8.76 11.59
C PHE A 354 -7.64 8.32 10.13
N LEU A 355 -7.94 9.27 9.27
CA LEU A 355 -7.87 9.09 7.82
C LEU A 355 -7.18 10.28 7.17
N ALA A 356 -6.35 10.01 6.17
CA ALA A 356 -5.73 11.02 5.34
C ALA A 356 -6.16 10.82 3.88
N PHE A 357 -6.47 11.91 3.18
CA PHE A 357 -6.89 11.91 1.77
C PHE A 357 -6.62 13.26 1.10
N SER A 358 -6.66 13.29 -0.24
CA SER A 358 -6.52 14.51 -1.05
C SER A 358 -7.88 15.19 -1.18
N SER A 359 -8.20 16.13 -0.30
CA SER A 359 -9.45 16.88 -0.38
C SER A 359 -9.45 17.82 -1.57
N VAL A 360 -10.53 17.82 -2.36
CA VAL A 360 -10.72 18.68 -3.54
C VAL A 360 -11.82 19.72 -3.35
N GLY A 361 -12.38 19.83 -2.16
CA GLY A 361 -13.47 20.77 -1.89
C GLY A 361 -13.74 20.97 -0.40
N ALA A 362 -14.74 21.79 -0.10
CA ALA A 362 -15.20 22.00 1.26
C ALA A 362 -15.76 20.71 1.87
N ILE A 363 -15.53 20.53 3.15
CA ILE A 363 -16.03 19.39 3.92
C ILE A 363 -17.09 19.86 4.90
N THR A 364 -18.26 19.25 4.84
CA THR A 364 -19.35 19.52 5.79
C THR A 364 -18.88 19.22 7.21
N GLY A 365 -19.07 20.12 8.15
CA GLY A 365 -18.60 20.01 9.53
C GLY A 365 -17.22 20.62 9.79
N LEU A 366 -16.46 21.02 8.75
CA LEU A 366 -15.18 21.72 8.89
C LEU A 366 -15.31 23.21 8.54
N LYS A 367 -14.93 24.08 9.49
CA LYS A 367 -14.89 25.51 9.30
C LYS A 367 -13.60 25.94 8.58
N GLY A 368 -13.75 26.73 7.50
CA GLY A 368 -12.60 27.36 6.83
C GLY A 368 -11.80 26.46 5.86
N TRP A 369 -12.15 25.17 5.72
CA TRP A 369 -11.49 24.30 4.75
C TRP A 369 -12.14 24.46 3.37
N LYS A 370 -11.44 25.13 2.46
CA LYS A 370 -11.84 25.33 1.05
C LYS A 370 -10.58 25.29 0.17
N PRO A 371 -10.01 24.12 -0.10
CA PRO A 371 -8.81 24.03 -0.90
C PRO A 371 -9.11 24.42 -2.36
N SER A 372 -8.22 25.22 -2.99
CA SER A 372 -8.31 25.60 -4.40
C SER A 372 -7.77 24.52 -5.34
N LYS A 373 -7.00 23.58 -4.80
CA LYS A 373 -6.42 22.40 -5.48
C LYS A 373 -6.47 21.21 -4.54
N ALA A 374 -6.21 20.02 -5.08
CA ALA A 374 -6.07 18.82 -4.25
C ALA A 374 -5.05 19.05 -3.12
N SER A 375 -5.49 18.86 -1.88
CA SER A 375 -4.69 19.17 -0.69
C SER A 375 -4.89 18.11 0.39
N LEU A 376 -3.81 17.73 1.05
CA LEU A 376 -3.85 16.76 2.14
C LEU A 376 -4.71 17.29 3.29
N LEU A 377 -5.70 16.50 3.65
CA LEU A 377 -6.49 16.65 4.85
C LEU A 377 -6.40 15.35 5.67
N LEU A 378 -5.99 15.49 6.92
CA LEU A 378 -6.06 14.45 7.94
C LEU A 378 -7.25 14.75 8.85
N VAL A 379 -8.13 13.79 9.02
CA VAL A 379 -9.33 13.89 9.87
C VAL A 379 -9.22 12.86 11.00
N SER A 380 -9.56 13.30 12.20
CA SER A 380 -9.74 12.45 13.38
C SER A 380 -11.23 12.24 13.64
N LEU A 381 -11.64 10.99 13.82
CA LEU A 381 -13.00 10.56 14.11
C LEU A 381 -13.05 9.82 15.44
N ASP A 382 -14.13 9.96 16.16
CA ASP A 382 -14.43 9.13 17.33
C ASP A 382 -14.99 7.74 16.92
N SER A 383 -15.32 6.92 17.88
CA SER A 383 -15.86 5.56 17.65
C SER A 383 -17.23 5.56 16.96
N LYS A 384 -17.94 6.69 16.95
CA LYS A 384 -19.26 6.88 16.32
C LYS A 384 -19.15 7.48 14.92
N GLY A 385 -17.94 7.86 14.47
CA GLY A 385 -17.71 8.52 13.20
C GLY A 385 -17.89 10.02 13.22
N THR A 386 -17.95 10.63 14.40
CA THR A 386 -18.05 12.08 14.56
C THR A 386 -16.67 12.72 14.45
N PHE A 387 -16.60 13.90 13.83
CA PHE A 387 -15.35 14.65 13.76
C PHE A 387 -14.84 15.03 15.15
N ASN A 388 -13.58 14.65 15.43
CA ASN A 388 -12.87 14.97 16.66
C ASN A 388 -11.72 15.97 16.42
N GLY A 389 -11.23 16.04 15.19
CA GLY A 389 -10.19 16.97 14.76
C GLY A 389 -10.01 16.96 13.25
N ALA A 390 -9.39 18.02 12.74
CA ALA A 390 -8.99 18.12 11.34
C ALA A 390 -7.67 18.87 11.22
N TYR A 391 -6.77 18.39 10.35
CA TYR A 391 -5.42 18.92 10.19
C TYR A 391 -5.07 18.98 8.72
N GLY A 392 -4.58 20.11 8.25
CA GLY A 392 -4.28 20.35 6.84
C GLY A 392 -2.80 20.52 6.57
N ALA A 393 -2.36 20.02 5.41
CA ALA A 393 -1.06 20.32 4.82
C ALA A 393 -1.26 20.67 3.34
N PRO A 394 -1.62 21.94 3.02
CA PRO A 394 -2.03 22.34 1.68
C PRO A 394 -0.91 22.28 0.64
N GLN A 395 0.36 22.21 1.08
CA GLN A 395 1.52 22.00 0.22
C GLN A 395 1.66 20.55 -0.28
N ILE A 396 0.93 19.61 0.33
CA ILE A 396 0.89 18.20 -0.07
C ILE A 396 -0.38 17.93 -0.87
N ALA A 397 -0.22 17.29 -2.02
CA ALA A 397 -1.34 16.92 -2.88
C ALA A 397 -1.88 15.52 -2.56
N VAL A 398 -0.98 14.54 -2.30
CA VAL A 398 -1.35 13.12 -2.18
C VAL A 398 -0.76 12.52 -0.90
N PRO A 399 -1.58 11.96 0.01
CA PRO A 399 -1.09 11.13 1.10
C PRO A 399 -0.63 9.78 0.55
N MET A 400 0.55 9.31 0.97
CA MET A 400 1.16 8.06 0.52
C MET A 400 1.13 6.98 1.60
N ALA A 401 1.42 7.36 2.84
CA ALA A 401 1.37 6.45 3.99
C ALA A 401 0.96 7.20 5.25
N ILE A 402 0.37 6.47 6.19
CA ILE A 402 -0.02 6.97 7.49
C ILE A 402 0.36 5.95 8.56
N GLY A 403 0.88 6.41 9.68
CA GLY A 403 1.24 5.57 10.81
C GLY A 403 0.98 6.27 12.14
N TYR A 404 0.94 5.50 13.20
CA TYR A 404 0.79 6.00 14.57
C TYR A 404 1.86 5.41 15.47
N SER A 405 2.46 6.24 16.30
CA SER A 405 3.17 5.81 17.50
C SER A 405 2.77 6.68 18.70
N ARG A 406 2.95 6.14 19.89
CA ARG A 406 2.63 6.88 21.12
C ARG A 406 3.47 8.15 21.25
N GLU A 407 4.72 8.09 20.80
CA GLU A 407 5.73 9.14 20.95
C GLU A 407 5.60 10.24 19.89
N LEU A 408 5.24 9.89 18.67
CA LEU A 408 5.19 10.82 17.53
C LEU A 408 3.77 11.28 17.20
N GLY A 409 2.74 10.61 17.75
CA GLY A 409 1.36 10.80 17.33
C GLY A 409 1.08 10.19 15.97
N ILE A 410 0.24 10.84 15.19
CA ILE A 410 -0.04 10.45 13.81
C ILE A 410 1.01 11.05 12.90
N VAL A 411 1.64 10.20 12.10
CA VAL A 411 2.64 10.57 11.09
C VAL A 411 2.07 10.30 9.71
N VAL A 412 2.19 11.25 8.81
CA VAL A 412 1.73 11.14 7.42
C VAL A 412 2.89 11.44 6.48
N LEU A 413 3.17 10.50 5.59
CA LEU A 413 4.02 10.68 4.43
C LEU A 413 3.14 11.14 3.27
N GLY A 414 3.55 12.22 2.60
CA GLY A 414 2.78 12.75 1.48
C GLY A 414 3.66 13.36 0.41
N ARG A 415 3.12 13.41 -0.82
CA ARG A 415 3.76 13.99 -1.99
C ARG A 415 3.13 15.33 -2.33
N GLY A 416 3.97 16.34 -2.50
CA GLY A 416 3.61 17.67 -2.95
C GLY A 416 4.29 18.03 -4.27
N GLN A 417 4.20 19.28 -4.66
CA GLN A 417 4.89 19.79 -5.85
C GLN A 417 6.41 19.82 -5.69
N THR A 418 6.90 19.98 -4.47
CA THR A 418 8.33 20.07 -4.14
C THR A 418 8.95 18.73 -3.74
N GLY A 419 8.21 17.62 -3.88
CA GLY A 419 8.67 16.28 -3.52
C GLY A 419 7.90 15.65 -2.36
N VAL A 420 8.51 14.64 -1.74
CA VAL A 420 7.92 13.85 -0.64
C VAL A 420 8.33 14.45 0.71
N SER A 421 7.38 14.57 1.63
CA SER A 421 7.60 15.13 2.96
C SER A 421 6.82 14.38 4.03
N ILE A 422 7.29 14.47 5.28
CA ILE A 422 6.65 13.86 6.45
C ILE A 422 6.09 14.95 7.35
N PHE A 423 4.86 14.74 7.78
CA PHE A 423 4.15 15.59 8.73
C PHE A 423 3.63 14.78 9.90
N HIS A 424 3.43 15.41 11.02
CA HIS A 424 2.79 14.76 12.15
C HIS A 424 1.77 15.66 12.86
N VAL A 425 0.94 15.00 13.64
CA VAL A 425 0.06 15.60 14.65
C VAL A 425 0.42 14.95 15.97
N LEU A 426 0.97 15.76 16.90
CA LEU A 426 1.39 15.28 18.22
C LEU A 426 0.23 14.65 18.98
N PRO A 427 0.49 13.65 19.83
CA PRO A 427 -0.50 13.09 20.73
C PRO A 427 -1.00 14.19 21.67
N ARG A 428 -2.32 14.23 21.89
CA ARG A 428 -2.94 15.10 22.89
C ARG A 428 -3.09 14.36 24.20
#